data_c72693809246dd4097e63bccc9ab91c4
#
_entry.id   c72693809246dd4097e63bccc9ab91c4
#
_cell.length_a   1.000
_cell.length_b   1.000
_cell.length_c   1.000
_cell.angle_alpha   90.00
_cell.angle_beta   90.00
_cell.angle_gamma   90.00
#
_symmetry.space_group_name_H-M   'P 1'
#
loop_
_entity.id
_entity.type
_entity.pdbx_description
1 polymer ?
#
loop_
_entity_poly.entity_id
_entity_poly.type
_entity_poly.pdbx_seq_one_letter_code
_entity_poly.pdbx_strand_id
1 'polypeptide(L)'
;GVGAARVRSLFEAAEKASPCVIFIDEIDAVGRQRGTGFNSGNDEREQTLNQLLTNMDGFTKSTGIIVIAATNRADILDSALTRPGRFDRSVKVPLPDGAGRVKILNVHLKDKFVSPDLDLNEFKELTAGFSGAQLANMVNEAAILSVRSNDTLITRTNFIDAFEKVTIGLPKLSSE
;
A
#
# COMPACT_ATOMS: atom_id res chain seq x y z
N GLY A 1 6.50 -18.54 -11.29
CA GLY A 1 6.57 -18.11 -9.90
C GLY A 1 5.23 -18.01 -9.21
N VAL A 2 5.27 -17.94 -7.92
CA VAL A 2 4.08 -17.87 -7.06
C VAL A 2 3.27 -16.60 -7.35
N GLY A 3 3.96 -15.48 -7.61
CA GLY A 3 3.30 -14.22 -7.92
C GLY A 3 2.50 -14.26 -9.22
N ALA A 4 3.06 -14.83 -10.27
CA ALA A 4 2.39 -14.97 -11.56
C ALA A 4 1.15 -15.87 -11.45
N ALA A 5 1.24 -16.98 -10.71
CA ALA A 5 0.11 -17.88 -10.48
C ALA A 5 -1.02 -17.19 -9.69
N ARG A 6 -0.67 -16.38 -8.69
CA ARG A 6 -1.65 -15.60 -7.92
C ARG A 6 -2.39 -14.57 -8.76
N VAL A 7 -1.67 -13.90 -9.66
CA VAL A 7 -2.28 -12.92 -10.57
C VAL A 7 -3.30 -13.62 -11.46
N ARG A 8 -2.94 -14.75 -12.06
CA ARG A 8 -3.83 -15.52 -12.91
C ARG A 8 -5.07 -15.99 -12.14
N SER A 9 -4.88 -16.54 -10.94
CA SER A 9 -6.00 -17.00 -10.10
C SER A 9 -6.94 -15.86 -9.73
N LEU A 10 -6.41 -14.67 -9.47
CA LEU A 10 -7.21 -13.49 -9.18
C LEU A 10 -8.13 -13.11 -10.35
N PHE A 11 -7.58 -13.08 -11.56
CA PHE A 11 -8.38 -12.75 -12.76
C PHE A 11 -9.39 -13.84 -13.10
N GLU A 12 -9.05 -15.11 -12.91
CA GLU A 12 -10.00 -16.22 -13.08
C GLU A 12 -11.18 -16.11 -12.10
N ALA A 13 -10.89 -15.80 -10.84
CA ALA A 13 -11.93 -15.57 -9.82
C ALA A 13 -12.79 -14.34 -10.17
N ALA A 14 -12.16 -13.28 -10.65
CA ALA A 14 -12.86 -12.07 -11.07
C ALA A 14 -13.79 -12.32 -12.27
N GLU A 15 -13.36 -13.13 -13.22
CA GLU A 15 -14.19 -13.51 -14.37
C GLU A 15 -15.48 -14.19 -13.92
N LYS A 16 -15.40 -15.09 -12.94
CA LYS A 16 -16.58 -15.78 -12.38
C LYS A 16 -17.50 -14.84 -11.60
N ALA A 17 -16.95 -13.77 -11.03
CA ALA A 17 -17.69 -12.80 -10.23
C ALA A 17 -18.08 -11.54 -11.01
N SER A 18 -17.80 -11.50 -12.32
CA SER A 18 -18.05 -10.29 -13.13
C SER A 18 -19.55 -9.94 -13.21
N PRO A 19 -19.93 -8.65 -13.25
CA PRO A 19 -19.03 -7.49 -13.22
C PRO A 19 -18.44 -7.25 -11.84
N CYS A 20 -17.15 -6.91 -11.78
CA CYS A 20 -16.45 -6.69 -10.53
C CYS A 20 -15.26 -5.74 -10.70
N VAL A 21 -14.67 -5.33 -9.59
CA VAL A 21 -13.48 -4.49 -9.54
C VAL A 21 -12.35 -5.29 -8.91
N ILE A 22 -11.19 -5.34 -9.56
CA ILE A 22 -9.95 -5.82 -8.98
C ILE A 22 -9.19 -4.61 -8.45
N PHE A 23 -8.80 -4.65 -7.18
CA PHE A 23 -7.96 -3.62 -6.59
C PHE A 23 -6.57 -4.20 -6.30
N ILE A 24 -5.53 -3.54 -6.83
CA ILE A 24 -4.14 -3.93 -6.62
C ILE A 24 -3.44 -2.79 -5.87
N ASP A 25 -3.05 -3.05 -4.63
CA ASP A 25 -2.29 -2.09 -3.85
C ASP A 25 -0.80 -2.29 -4.08
N GLU A 26 -0.05 -1.20 -3.95
CA GLU A 26 1.41 -1.21 -4.10
C GLU A 26 1.90 -1.85 -5.41
N ILE A 27 1.29 -1.46 -6.51
CA ILE A 27 1.62 -2.04 -7.82
C ILE A 27 3.09 -1.82 -8.21
N ASP A 28 3.76 -0.82 -7.64
CA ASP A 28 5.19 -0.57 -7.85
C ASP A 28 6.07 -1.72 -7.34
N ALA A 29 5.58 -2.57 -6.43
CA ALA A 29 6.31 -3.76 -6.00
C ALA A 29 6.60 -4.74 -7.15
N VAL A 30 5.71 -4.84 -8.13
CA VAL A 30 5.86 -5.72 -9.29
C VAL A 30 6.00 -4.97 -10.60
N GLY A 31 5.58 -3.72 -10.62
CA GLY A 31 5.49 -2.90 -11.84
C GLY A 31 6.64 -1.93 -12.06
N ARG A 32 7.77 -2.09 -11.40
CA ARG A 32 8.94 -1.23 -11.59
C ARG A 32 9.51 -1.36 -12.99
N GLN A 33 10.10 -0.27 -13.48
CA GLN A 33 10.84 -0.29 -14.73
C GLN A 33 11.81 -1.46 -14.79
N ARG A 34 11.81 -2.15 -15.93
CA ARG A 34 12.71 -3.28 -16.14
C ARG A 34 14.13 -2.77 -16.25
N GLY A 35 14.98 -3.23 -15.32
CA GLY A 35 16.39 -2.91 -15.34
C GLY A 35 17.18 -3.89 -16.21
N THR A 36 18.40 -3.47 -16.59
CA THR A 36 19.36 -4.32 -17.30
C THR A 36 20.19 -5.17 -16.34
N GLY A 37 19.79 -5.30 -15.09
CA GLY A 37 20.55 -5.98 -14.07
C GLY A 37 20.43 -7.50 -14.10
N PHE A 38 21.53 -8.19 -13.81
CA PHE A 38 21.64 -9.65 -13.76
C PHE A 38 21.14 -10.25 -12.44
N ASN A 39 20.22 -9.61 -11.74
CA ASN A 39 19.72 -10.11 -10.46
C ASN A 39 18.60 -11.13 -10.66
N SER A 40 18.79 -12.34 -10.13
CA SER A 40 17.82 -13.43 -10.21
C SER A 40 16.46 -13.11 -9.58
N GLY A 41 16.37 -12.17 -8.63
CA GLY A 41 15.11 -11.68 -8.06
C GLY A 41 14.24 -10.88 -9.04
N ASN A 42 14.81 -10.39 -10.13
CA ASN A 42 14.09 -9.64 -11.17
C ASN A 42 13.26 -10.56 -12.07
N ASP A 43 13.64 -11.82 -12.24
CA ASP A 43 12.94 -12.75 -13.11
C ASP A 43 11.53 -13.05 -12.60
N GLU A 44 11.37 -13.31 -11.31
CA GLU A 44 10.07 -13.56 -10.71
C GLU A 44 9.15 -12.33 -10.78
N ARG A 45 9.69 -11.16 -10.48
CA ARG A 45 8.95 -9.90 -10.59
C ARG A 45 8.55 -9.61 -12.04
N GLU A 46 9.43 -9.86 -12.97
CA GLU A 46 9.17 -9.68 -14.40
C GLU A 46 8.09 -10.65 -14.90
N GLN A 47 8.12 -11.90 -14.47
CA GLN A 47 7.08 -12.88 -14.77
C GLN A 47 5.73 -12.45 -14.21
N THR A 48 5.69 -11.93 -13.00
CA THR A 48 4.48 -11.41 -12.37
C THR A 48 3.93 -10.23 -13.16
N LEU A 49 4.78 -9.29 -13.55
CA LEU A 49 4.38 -8.15 -14.37
C LEU A 49 3.82 -8.60 -15.72
N ASN A 50 4.50 -9.50 -16.40
CA ASN A 50 4.04 -10.02 -17.70
C ASN A 50 2.70 -10.74 -17.57
N GLN A 51 2.50 -11.51 -16.52
CA GLN A 51 1.23 -12.17 -16.25
C GLN A 51 0.11 -11.16 -15.99
N LEU A 52 0.39 -10.09 -15.24
CA LEU A 52 -0.57 -9.01 -15.01
C LEU A 52 -0.98 -8.36 -16.33
N LEU A 53 -0.03 -7.99 -17.17
CA LEU A 53 -0.30 -7.36 -18.45
C LEU A 53 -1.12 -8.26 -19.39
N THR A 54 -0.76 -9.55 -19.46
CA THR A 54 -1.47 -10.53 -20.26
C THR A 54 -2.93 -10.69 -19.80
N ASN A 55 -3.15 -10.79 -18.49
CA ASN A 55 -4.49 -10.92 -17.95
C ASN A 55 -5.32 -9.65 -18.13
N MET A 56 -4.72 -8.48 -17.96
CA MET A 56 -5.42 -7.23 -18.22
C MET A 56 -5.89 -7.14 -19.68
N ASP A 57 -5.05 -7.49 -20.60
CA ASP A 57 -5.39 -7.47 -22.03
C ASP A 57 -6.46 -8.51 -22.39
N GLY A 58 -6.43 -9.66 -21.73
CA GLY A 58 -7.36 -10.77 -22.02
C GLY A 58 -8.71 -10.65 -21.34
N PHE A 59 -8.76 -10.27 -20.08
CA PHE A 59 -9.98 -10.34 -19.28
C PHE A 59 -10.79 -9.03 -19.23
N THR A 60 -10.15 -7.86 -19.32
CA THR A 60 -10.84 -6.60 -19.09
C THR A 60 -11.70 -6.12 -20.25
N LYS A 61 -11.45 -6.61 -21.46
CA LYS A 61 -12.15 -6.14 -22.66
C LYS A 61 -13.55 -6.74 -22.87
N SER A 62 -13.85 -7.87 -22.27
CA SER A 62 -15.06 -8.62 -22.58
C SER A 62 -15.92 -9.00 -21.39
N THR A 63 -15.48 -8.79 -20.15
CA THR A 63 -16.11 -9.40 -18.98
C THR A 63 -16.64 -8.41 -17.93
N GLY A 64 -16.52 -7.10 -18.16
CA GLY A 64 -16.94 -6.11 -17.16
C GLY A 64 -16.06 -6.06 -15.93
N ILE A 65 -14.81 -6.47 -16.04
CA ILE A 65 -13.82 -6.35 -14.97
C ILE A 65 -13.13 -5.01 -15.11
N ILE A 66 -13.12 -4.23 -14.02
CA ILE A 66 -12.37 -2.98 -13.90
C ILE A 66 -11.19 -3.24 -12.98
N VAL A 67 -9.99 -2.85 -13.40
CA VAL A 67 -8.77 -2.97 -12.58
C VAL A 67 -8.36 -1.60 -12.11
N ILE A 68 -8.23 -1.44 -10.80
CA ILE A 68 -7.73 -0.22 -10.15
C ILE A 68 -6.46 -0.58 -9.40
N ALA A 69 -5.41 0.19 -9.62
CA ALA A 69 -4.14 -0.01 -8.91
C ALA A 69 -3.75 1.26 -8.16
N ALA A 70 -3.11 1.07 -7.02
CA ALA A 70 -2.56 2.15 -6.23
C ALA A 70 -1.04 2.05 -6.15
N THR A 71 -0.38 3.20 -6.18
CA THR A 71 1.06 3.29 -5.97
C THR A 71 1.44 4.62 -5.32
N ASN A 72 2.47 4.60 -4.50
CA ASN A 72 3.11 5.81 -3.98
C ASN A 72 4.22 6.31 -4.92
N ARG A 73 4.58 5.53 -5.92
CA ARG A 73 5.72 5.79 -6.80
C ARG A 73 5.34 5.55 -8.28
N ALA A 74 4.43 6.37 -8.78
CA ALA A 74 4.03 6.31 -10.19
C ALA A 74 5.19 6.57 -11.15
N ASP A 75 6.20 7.31 -10.69
CA ASP A 75 7.41 7.67 -11.47
C ASP A 75 8.29 6.47 -11.83
N ILE A 76 8.25 5.39 -11.05
CA ILE A 76 9.09 4.21 -11.28
C ILE A 76 8.37 3.06 -11.97
N LEU A 77 7.09 3.24 -12.32
CA LEU A 77 6.33 2.20 -12.99
C LEU A 77 6.83 1.97 -14.43
N ASP A 78 6.83 0.70 -14.84
CA ASP A 78 7.15 0.34 -16.22
C ASP A 78 6.13 0.97 -17.16
N SER A 79 6.61 1.54 -18.27
CA SER A 79 5.76 2.20 -19.26
C SER A 79 4.69 1.27 -19.87
N ALA A 80 4.92 -0.04 -19.85
CA ALA A 80 3.95 -1.02 -20.32
C ALA A 80 2.64 -0.99 -19.50
N LEU A 81 2.71 -0.63 -18.22
CA LEU A 81 1.53 -0.53 -17.36
C LEU A 81 0.65 0.67 -17.69
N THR A 82 1.23 1.73 -18.21
CA THR A 82 0.52 3.00 -18.46
C THR A 82 0.09 3.19 -19.91
N ARG A 83 0.31 2.19 -20.75
CA ARG A 83 -0.14 2.21 -22.14
C ARG A 83 -1.66 2.27 -22.25
N PRO A 84 -2.21 2.86 -23.35
CA PRO A 84 -3.64 2.85 -23.60
C PRO A 84 -4.26 1.45 -23.50
N GLY A 85 -5.41 1.35 -22.84
CA GLY A 85 -6.10 0.08 -22.58
C GLY A 85 -5.65 -0.64 -21.31
N ARG A 86 -4.66 -0.11 -20.61
CA ARG A 86 -4.21 -0.61 -19.30
C ARG A 86 -4.49 0.47 -18.25
N PHE A 87 -3.50 0.88 -17.46
CA PHE A 87 -3.67 1.98 -16.51
C PHE A 87 -3.44 3.33 -17.23
N ASP A 88 -4.38 3.72 -18.03
CA ASP A 88 -4.30 4.90 -18.88
C ASP A 88 -4.85 6.18 -18.23
N ARG A 89 -5.49 6.04 -17.09
CA ARG A 89 -5.97 7.17 -16.29
C ARG A 89 -5.33 7.13 -14.92
N SER A 90 -4.83 8.27 -14.47
CA SER A 90 -4.29 8.39 -13.12
C SER A 90 -4.99 9.50 -12.37
N VAL A 91 -5.29 9.22 -11.10
CA VAL A 91 -5.82 10.20 -10.16
C VAL A 91 -4.81 10.33 -9.03
N LYS A 92 -4.30 11.54 -8.84
CA LYS A 92 -3.41 11.82 -7.73
C LYS A 92 -4.26 12.04 -6.49
N VAL A 93 -4.08 11.15 -5.49
CA VAL A 93 -4.70 11.32 -4.18
C VAL A 93 -3.74 12.13 -3.33
N PRO A 94 -4.11 13.35 -2.89
CA PRO A 94 -3.23 14.13 -2.06
C PRO A 94 -3.03 13.46 -0.71
N LEU A 95 -1.83 13.60 -0.14
CA LEU A 95 -1.56 13.13 1.21
C LEU A 95 -2.36 13.97 2.20
N PRO A 96 -2.83 13.37 3.31
CA PRO A 96 -3.54 14.14 4.33
C PRO A 96 -2.62 15.17 4.99
N ASP A 97 -3.18 16.31 5.33
CA ASP A 97 -2.50 17.32 6.15
C ASP A 97 -2.45 16.87 7.62
N GLY A 98 -1.85 17.69 8.49
CA GLY A 98 -1.68 17.35 9.90
C GLY A 98 -3.00 17.05 10.61
N ALA A 99 -4.02 17.86 10.41
CA ALA A 99 -5.34 17.65 10.99
C ALA A 99 -6.00 16.40 10.43
N GLY A 100 -5.85 16.15 9.14
CA GLY A 100 -6.33 14.93 8.47
C GLY A 100 -5.64 13.68 9.01
N ARG A 101 -4.34 13.74 9.26
CA ARG A 101 -3.60 12.61 9.84
C ARG A 101 -4.10 12.26 11.24
N VAL A 102 -4.35 13.25 12.08
CA VAL A 102 -4.92 13.02 13.42
C VAL A 102 -6.29 12.38 13.33
N LYS A 103 -7.15 12.84 12.41
CA LYS A 103 -8.46 12.23 12.18
C LYS A 103 -8.35 10.77 11.75
N ILE A 104 -7.42 10.46 10.86
CA ILE A 104 -7.19 9.09 10.39
C ILE A 104 -6.73 8.20 11.54
N LEU A 105 -5.79 8.67 12.36
CA LEU A 105 -5.35 7.94 13.56
C LEU A 105 -6.51 7.67 14.50
N ASN A 106 -7.37 8.66 14.75
CA ASN A 106 -8.55 8.49 15.59
C ASN A 106 -9.52 7.45 15.05
N VAL A 107 -9.74 7.43 13.74
CA VAL A 107 -10.61 6.42 13.10
C VAL A 107 -10.10 5.01 13.35
N HIS A 108 -8.80 4.79 13.18
CA HIS A 108 -8.20 3.46 13.39
C HIS A 108 -8.09 3.07 14.86
N LEU A 109 -8.07 4.03 15.77
CA LEU A 109 -8.04 3.77 17.23
C LEU A 109 -9.43 3.60 17.85
N LYS A 110 -10.48 3.92 17.09
CA LYS A 110 -11.86 3.96 17.61
C LYS A 110 -12.31 2.65 18.28
N ASP A 111 -11.90 1.51 17.73
CA ASP A 111 -12.27 0.18 18.26
C ASP A 111 -11.23 -0.38 19.22
N LYS A 112 -10.25 0.41 19.62
CA LYS A 112 -9.13 -0.03 20.45
C LYS A 112 -9.16 0.67 21.79
N PHE A 113 -8.58 0.00 22.78
CA PHE A 113 -8.42 0.56 24.13
C PHE A 113 -7.12 1.36 24.16
N VAL A 114 -7.24 2.65 24.40
CA VAL A 114 -6.13 3.60 24.34
C VAL A 114 -5.90 4.21 25.71
N SER A 115 -4.62 4.28 26.12
CA SER A 115 -4.23 4.91 27.37
C SER A 115 -4.49 6.41 27.34
N PRO A 116 -4.93 7.01 28.46
CA PRO A 116 -5.11 8.46 28.56
C PRO A 116 -3.83 9.27 28.33
N ASP A 117 -2.64 8.66 28.45
CA ASP A 117 -1.36 9.35 28.23
C ASP A 117 -1.05 9.56 26.73
N LEU A 118 -1.82 8.92 25.83
CA LEU A 118 -1.62 9.08 24.39
C LEU A 118 -2.34 10.33 23.91
N ASP A 119 -1.56 11.32 23.49
CA ASP A 119 -2.05 12.51 22.80
C ASP A 119 -1.64 12.46 21.34
N LEU A 120 -2.61 12.28 20.45
CA LEU A 120 -2.34 12.16 19.01
C LEU A 120 -1.77 13.46 18.40
N ASN A 121 -1.98 14.59 19.04
CA ASN A 121 -1.42 15.85 18.56
C ASN A 121 0.13 15.86 18.58
N GLU A 122 0.75 15.08 19.47
CA GLU A 122 2.21 14.89 19.45
C GLU A 122 2.70 14.27 18.13
N PHE A 123 1.86 13.45 17.50
CA PHE A 123 2.24 12.72 16.29
C PHE A 123 1.87 13.47 15.01
N LYS A 124 1.23 14.62 15.14
CA LYS A 124 0.82 15.43 14.01
C LYS A 124 1.99 15.83 13.11
N GLU A 125 3.06 16.34 13.73
CA GLU A 125 4.25 16.77 12.99
C GLU A 125 5.17 15.58 12.65
N LEU A 126 5.27 14.61 13.55
CA LEU A 126 6.11 13.42 13.34
C LEU A 126 5.67 12.60 12.14
N THR A 127 4.38 12.56 11.86
CA THR A 127 3.82 11.79 10.74
C THR A 127 3.71 12.59 9.44
N ALA A 128 4.39 13.73 9.35
CA ALA A 128 4.38 14.52 8.12
C ALA A 128 4.79 13.66 6.92
N GLY A 129 4.00 13.74 5.85
CA GLY A 129 4.23 12.93 4.65
C GLY A 129 3.65 11.52 4.69
N PHE A 130 3.02 11.10 5.77
CA PHE A 130 2.39 9.78 5.85
C PHE A 130 1.09 9.73 5.07
N SER A 131 0.90 8.64 4.32
CA SER A 131 -0.37 8.29 3.69
C SER A 131 -1.33 7.70 4.73
N GLY A 132 -2.61 7.60 4.37
CA GLY A 132 -3.60 6.92 5.21
C GLY A 132 -3.21 5.47 5.52
N ALA A 133 -2.66 4.76 4.52
CA ALA A 133 -2.20 3.37 4.70
C ALA A 133 -1.03 3.28 5.69
N GLN A 134 -0.09 4.20 5.64
CA GLN A 134 1.03 4.25 6.59
C GLN A 134 0.56 4.52 8.01
N LEU A 135 -0.42 5.40 8.17
CA LEU A 135 -1.00 5.69 9.48
C LEU A 135 -1.75 4.48 10.04
N ALA A 136 -2.51 3.78 9.21
CA ALA A 136 -3.18 2.54 9.60
C ALA A 136 -2.18 1.48 10.04
N ASN A 137 -1.08 1.32 9.31
CA ASN A 137 0.00 0.40 9.67
C ASN A 137 0.64 0.75 11.01
N MET A 138 0.87 2.04 11.26
CA MET A 138 1.42 2.53 12.52
C MET A 138 0.51 2.17 13.71
N VAL A 139 -0.78 2.36 13.57
CA VAL A 139 -1.76 1.98 14.62
C VAL A 139 -1.75 0.47 14.85
N ASN A 140 -1.72 -0.31 13.78
CA ASN A 140 -1.65 -1.77 13.87
C ASN A 140 -0.38 -2.23 14.59
N GLU A 141 0.77 -1.66 14.28
CA GLU A 141 2.03 -1.96 14.97
C GLU A 141 1.97 -1.58 16.45
N ALA A 142 1.39 -0.44 16.79
CA ALA A 142 1.21 -0.03 18.18
C ALA A 142 0.35 -1.02 18.95
N ALA A 143 -0.72 -1.53 18.34
CA ALA A 143 -1.57 -2.56 18.93
C ALA A 143 -0.81 -3.87 19.17
N ILE A 144 0.00 -4.30 18.20
CA ILE A 144 0.85 -5.50 18.34
C ILE A 144 1.86 -5.32 19.48
N LEU A 145 2.50 -4.16 19.57
CA LEU A 145 3.48 -3.87 20.63
C LEU A 145 2.82 -3.85 22.02
N SER A 146 1.59 -3.34 22.13
CA SER A 146 0.87 -3.35 23.41
C SER A 146 0.62 -4.78 23.91
N VAL A 147 0.24 -5.69 23.01
CA VAL A 147 0.04 -7.10 23.35
C VAL A 147 1.35 -7.74 23.79
N ARG A 148 2.45 -7.50 23.08
CA ARG A 148 3.77 -8.04 23.41
C ARG A 148 4.30 -7.55 24.76
N SER A 149 3.95 -6.31 25.13
CA SER A 149 4.35 -5.72 26.42
C SER A 149 3.38 -6.06 27.56
N ASN A 150 2.38 -6.90 27.32
CA ASN A 150 1.30 -7.22 28.26
C ASN A 150 0.54 -5.96 28.73
N ASP A 151 0.50 -4.93 27.92
CA ASP A 151 -0.31 -3.75 28.17
C ASP A 151 -1.77 -4.04 27.82
N THR A 152 -2.69 -3.57 28.66
CA THR A 152 -4.13 -3.67 28.37
C THR A 152 -4.60 -2.54 27.45
N LEU A 153 -3.82 -1.49 27.34
CA LEU A 153 -4.11 -0.29 26.58
C LEU A 153 -2.94 0.00 25.65
N ILE A 154 -3.22 0.63 24.50
CA ILE A 154 -2.18 1.18 23.65
C ILE A 154 -1.65 2.44 24.33
N THR A 155 -0.38 2.40 24.74
CA THR A 155 0.27 3.49 25.45
C THR A 155 1.01 4.44 24.51
N ARG A 156 1.38 5.61 25.03
CA ARG A 156 2.24 6.55 24.33
C ARG A 156 3.55 5.88 23.89
N THR A 157 4.16 5.08 24.76
CA THR A 157 5.40 4.36 24.45
C THR A 157 5.19 3.37 23.29
N ASN A 158 4.09 2.61 23.30
CA ASN A 158 3.77 1.72 22.17
C ASN A 158 3.67 2.51 20.85
N PHE A 159 3.09 3.69 20.88
CA PHE A 159 2.89 4.52 19.70
C PHE A 159 4.20 5.10 19.19
N ILE A 160 5.09 5.55 20.07
CA ILE A 160 6.43 6.01 19.71
C ILE A 160 7.25 4.87 19.09
N ASP A 161 7.23 3.70 19.71
CA ASP A 161 7.96 2.53 19.21
C ASP A 161 7.42 2.07 17.85
N ALA A 162 6.10 2.13 17.66
CA ALA A 162 5.48 1.84 16.37
C ALA A 162 5.92 2.85 15.30
N PHE A 163 5.93 4.13 15.63
CA PHE A 163 6.41 5.18 14.73
C PHE A 163 7.85 4.93 14.29
N GLU A 164 8.74 4.65 15.23
CA GLU A 164 10.15 4.34 14.94
C GLU A 164 10.26 3.11 14.03
N LYS A 165 9.50 2.06 14.31
CA LYS A 165 9.54 0.81 13.55
C LYS A 165 9.09 1.02 12.11
N VAL A 166 8.01 1.75 11.87
CA VAL A 166 7.48 1.97 10.52
C VAL A 166 8.32 2.97 9.73
N THR A 167 9.07 3.85 10.38
CA THR A 167 9.93 4.84 9.71
C THR A 167 11.28 4.28 9.27
N ILE A 168 11.78 3.20 9.87
CA ILE A 168 13.07 2.59 9.51
C ILE A 168 13.10 2.16 8.05
N GLY A 169 11.97 1.72 7.50
CA GLY A 169 11.87 1.28 6.11
C GLY A 169 11.54 2.37 5.10
N LEU A 170 11.32 3.62 5.53
CA LEU A 170 10.93 4.70 4.63
C LEU A 170 12.16 5.42 4.07
N PRO A 171 12.16 5.77 2.77
CA PRO A 171 13.20 6.62 2.23
C PRO A 171 13.15 7.99 2.91
N LYS A 172 14.31 8.51 3.31
CA LYS A 172 14.38 9.86 3.84
C LYS A 172 13.98 10.83 2.73
N LEU A 173 12.90 11.56 2.97
CA LEU A 173 12.59 12.71 2.14
C LEU A 173 13.70 13.74 2.34
N SER A 174 14.46 14.03 1.26
CA SER A 174 15.39 15.14 1.27
C SER A 174 14.59 16.41 1.54
N SER A 175 14.88 17.07 2.65
CA SER A 175 14.39 18.41 2.90
C SER A 175 15.08 19.36 1.92
N GLU A 176 14.40 19.75 0.85
CA GLU A 176 14.74 20.97 0.12
C GLU A 176 14.02 22.15 0.75
#